data_90def77d52ebb6da8a0de4880f0f3763
#
_entry.id   90def77d52ebb6da8a0de4880f0f3763
#
_cell.length_a   1.000
_cell.length_b   1.000
_cell.length_c   1.000
_cell.angle_alpha   90.00
_cell.angle_beta   90.00
_cell.angle_gamma   90.00
#
_symmetry.space_group_name_H-M   'P 1'
#
loop_
_entity.id
_entity.type
_entity.pdbx_description
1 polymer ?
#
loop_
_entity_poly.entity_id
_entity_poly.type
_entity_poly.pdbx_seq_one_letter_code
_entity_poly.pdbx_strand_id
1 'polypeptide(L)'
;MKRFLCFLLAAALFLSGCQFSGDRIKDPVTFYYIQNDYQNELTTVFGSEEKEASGHRNDLSYLMTLYLMGPASETLRSPIPTGTRINVEANNKYAVKLQLSELTVPISDADFSMICACLAMTCIELTQTRSVTIVCGNRNVSMTKDNLELIDSTMSFTTEENE
;
A
#
# COMPACT_ATOMS: atom_id res chain seq x y z
N MET A 1 -51.16 28.64 11.00
CA MET A 1 -50.55 27.55 11.78
C MET A 1 -50.03 26.38 10.89
N LYS A 2 -50.73 25.93 9.87
CA LYS A 2 -50.25 24.81 8.99
C LYS A 2 -48.94 25.10 8.22
N ARG A 3 -48.71 26.35 7.80
CA ARG A 3 -47.50 26.74 7.07
C ARG A 3 -46.21 26.78 7.95
N PHE A 4 -46.39 27.08 9.24
CA PHE A 4 -45.27 27.08 10.20
C PHE A 4 -44.81 25.66 10.57
N LEU A 5 -45.74 24.69 10.58
CA LEU A 5 -45.46 23.29 10.86
C LEU A 5 -44.63 22.64 9.74
N CYS A 6 -44.90 22.99 8.47
CA CYS A 6 -44.12 22.50 7.32
C CYS A 6 -42.65 23.01 7.33
N PHE A 7 -42.43 24.26 7.77
CA PHE A 7 -41.06 24.81 7.88
C PHE A 7 -40.26 24.14 8.99
N LEU A 8 -40.90 23.81 10.12
CA LEU A 8 -40.27 23.10 11.23
C LEU A 8 -39.92 21.66 10.84
N LEU A 9 -40.75 20.97 10.05
CA LEU A 9 -40.49 19.61 9.56
C LEU A 9 -39.35 19.60 8.52
N ALA A 10 -39.30 20.60 7.63
CA ALA A 10 -38.21 20.73 6.66
C ALA A 10 -36.87 21.04 7.34
N ALA A 11 -36.83 21.87 8.36
CA ALA A 11 -35.64 22.17 9.13
C ALA A 11 -35.11 20.94 9.91
N ALA A 12 -36.02 20.08 10.40
CA ALA A 12 -35.61 18.84 11.08
C ALA A 12 -34.96 17.81 10.14
N LEU A 13 -35.35 17.79 8.86
CA LEU A 13 -34.76 16.92 7.84
C LEU A 13 -33.34 17.36 7.40
N PHE A 14 -33.02 18.65 7.52
CA PHE A 14 -31.68 19.16 7.25
C PHE A 14 -30.67 18.92 8.40
N LEU A 15 -31.18 18.66 9.61
CA LEU A 15 -30.32 18.35 10.76
C LEU A 15 -29.97 16.86 10.91
N SER A 16 -30.63 15.98 10.15
CA SER A 16 -30.22 14.57 10.02
C SER A 16 -29.18 14.38 8.91
N GLY A 17 -28.25 15.34 8.78
CA GLY A 17 -27.02 15.14 8.04
C GLY A 17 -26.34 13.91 8.61
N CYS A 18 -26.31 12.83 7.85
CA CYS A 18 -25.50 11.66 8.14
C CYS A 18 -24.10 12.14 8.49
N GLN A 19 -23.78 12.20 9.77
CA GLN A 19 -22.41 12.12 10.20
C GLN A 19 -21.93 10.72 9.79
N PHE A 20 -21.39 10.63 8.58
CA PHE A 20 -20.50 9.55 8.22
C PHE A 20 -19.24 9.77 9.06
N SER A 21 -19.33 9.40 10.34
CA SER A 21 -18.17 9.19 11.19
C SER A 21 -17.50 7.92 10.69
N GLY A 22 -16.83 8.00 9.55
CA GLY A 22 -15.77 7.06 9.28
C GLY A 22 -14.80 7.20 10.45
N ASP A 23 -14.65 6.17 11.26
CA ASP A 23 -13.68 6.17 12.34
C ASP A 23 -12.33 6.56 11.74
N ARG A 24 -11.86 7.78 12.07
CA ARG A 24 -10.57 8.24 11.59
C ARG A 24 -9.53 7.33 12.21
N ILE A 25 -8.79 6.64 11.35
CA ILE A 25 -7.65 5.83 11.77
C ILE A 25 -6.72 6.72 12.58
N LYS A 26 -6.42 6.30 13.81
CA LYS A 26 -5.47 7.01 14.66
C LYS A 26 -4.07 6.67 14.21
N ASP A 27 -3.20 7.69 14.10
CA ASP A 27 -1.81 7.51 13.67
C ASP A 27 -1.68 6.70 12.36
N PRO A 28 -2.29 7.17 11.24
CA PRO A 28 -2.35 6.41 9.99
C PRO A 28 -0.97 6.26 9.35
N VAL A 29 -0.69 5.09 8.82
CA VAL A 29 0.49 4.76 8.01
C VAL A 29 0.02 4.12 6.72
N THR A 30 0.65 4.49 5.59
CA THR A 30 0.26 4.03 4.27
C THR A 30 1.11 2.84 3.83
N PHE A 31 0.45 1.78 3.38
CA PHE A 31 1.06 0.60 2.80
C PHE A 31 0.63 0.44 1.35
N TYR A 32 1.55 -0.01 0.49
CA TYR A 32 1.28 -0.26 -0.92
C TYR A 32 1.17 -1.75 -1.20
N TYR A 33 0.15 -2.12 -1.97
CA TYR A 33 -0.21 -3.48 -2.35
C TYR A 33 -0.51 -3.55 -3.84
N ILE A 34 -0.81 -4.74 -4.36
CA ILE A 34 -1.23 -4.94 -5.75
C ILE A 34 -2.75 -4.86 -5.82
N GLN A 35 -3.28 -4.18 -6.85
CA GLN A 35 -4.71 -4.16 -7.13
C GLN A 35 -5.16 -5.49 -7.75
N ASN A 36 -6.31 -6.00 -7.34
CA ASN A 36 -6.84 -7.27 -7.85
C ASN A 36 -7.28 -7.20 -9.31
N ASP A 37 -7.65 -6.03 -9.80
CA ASP A 37 -8.17 -5.77 -11.14
C ASP A 37 -7.21 -4.98 -12.02
N TYR A 38 -5.90 -5.02 -11.71
CA TYR A 38 -4.87 -4.27 -12.44
C TYR A 38 -4.75 -4.63 -13.93
N GLN A 39 -5.40 -5.70 -14.37
CA GLN A 39 -5.45 -6.09 -15.80
C GLN A 39 -6.46 -5.26 -16.61
N ASN A 40 -7.28 -4.46 -15.95
CA ASN A 40 -8.18 -3.53 -16.62
C ASN A 40 -7.41 -2.26 -17.00
N GLU A 41 -7.51 -1.82 -18.26
CA GLU A 41 -6.79 -0.67 -18.84
C GLU A 41 -6.93 0.66 -18.06
N LEU A 42 -7.84 0.74 -17.10
CA LEU A 42 -8.14 1.93 -16.32
C LEU A 42 -7.60 1.89 -14.88
N THR A 43 -6.97 0.79 -14.47
CA THR A 43 -6.50 0.62 -13.09
C THR A 43 -4.98 0.62 -13.02
N THR A 44 -4.44 1.31 -12.02
CA THR A 44 -3.01 1.23 -11.69
C THR A 44 -2.68 -0.13 -11.08
N VAL A 45 -1.46 -0.61 -11.29
CA VAL A 45 -1.01 -1.91 -10.75
C VAL A 45 -0.97 -1.88 -9.22
N PHE A 46 -0.61 -0.73 -8.65
CA PHE A 46 -0.44 -0.54 -7.22
C PHE A 46 -1.60 0.24 -6.63
N GLY A 47 -2.05 -0.19 -5.48
CA GLY A 47 -3.01 0.52 -4.64
C GLY A 47 -2.46 0.69 -3.24
N SER A 48 -3.02 1.60 -2.47
CA SER A 48 -2.59 1.86 -1.10
C SER A 48 -3.73 1.70 -0.11
N GLU A 49 -3.37 1.38 1.13
CA GLU A 49 -4.27 1.27 2.27
C GLU A 49 -3.63 1.92 3.49
N GLU A 50 -4.42 2.66 4.25
CA GLU A 50 -3.99 3.19 5.54
C GLU A 50 -4.31 2.21 6.66
N LYS A 51 -3.35 2.01 7.57
CA LYS A 51 -3.52 1.23 8.80
C LYS A 51 -3.09 2.03 10.01
N GLU A 52 -3.58 1.65 11.18
CA GLU A 52 -3.18 2.27 12.43
C GLU A 52 -1.81 1.75 12.86
N ALA A 53 -0.85 2.68 13.08
CA ALA A 53 0.48 2.34 13.58
C ALA A 53 0.51 2.02 15.08
N SER A 54 -0.58 2.30 15.80
CA SER A 54 -0.73 2.03 17.25
C SER A 54 0.45 2.55 18.10
N GLY A 55 0.97 3.73 17.75
CA GLY A 55 2.11 4.36 18.42
C GLY A 55 3.49 3.84 17.98
N HIS A 56 3.56 2.94 17.00
CA HIS A 56 4.81 2.35 16.49
C HIS A 56 5.24 2.93 15.13
N ARG A 57 4.81 4.15 14.79
CA ARG A 57 5.13 4.81 13.51
C ARG A 57 6.63 4.83 13.18
N ASN A 58 7.50 4.92 14.18
CA ASN A 58 8.95 4.97 13.99
C ASN A 58 9.65 3.60 14.08
N ASP A 59 8.89 2.53 14.32
CA ASP A 59 9.40 1.16 14.37
C ASP A 59 9.12 0.44 13.06
N LEU A 60 10.06 0.52 12.12
CA LEU A 60 9.90 -0.10 10.80
C LEU A 60 9.74 -1.62 10.89
N SER A 61 10.35 -2.29 11.88
CA SER A 61 10.21 -3.75 12.05
C SER A 61 8.78 -4.12 12.43
N TYR A 62 8.16 -3.35 13.33
CA TYR A 62 6.74 -3.50 13.65
C TYR A 62 5.86 -3.23 12.42
N LEU A 63 6.13 -2.16 11.69
CA LEU A 63 5.35 -1.79 10.51
C LEU A 63 5.47 -2.85 9.39
N MET A 64 6.64 -3.46 9.21
CA MET A 64 6.78 -4.60 8.27
C MET A 64 6.00 -5.84 8.73
N THR A 65 5.88 -6.07 10.03
CA THR A 65 5.02 -7.14 10.56
C THR A 65 3.54 -6.84 10.27
N LEU A 66 3.12 -5.59 10.46
CA LEU A 66 1.77 -5.13 10.14
C LEU A 66 1.47 -5.22 8.63
N TYR A 67 2.46 -4.92 7.78
CA TYR A 67 2.37 -5.08 6.32
C TYR A 67 2.11 -6.54 5.92
N LEU A 68 2.82 -7.50 6.54
CA LEU A 68 2.69 -8.93 6.27
C LEU A 68 1.32 -9.52 6.66
N MET A 69 0.53 -8.83 7.48
CA MET A 69 -0.87 -9.22 7.75
C MET A 69 -1.76 -9.08 6.50
N GLY A 70 -1.26 -8.43 5.44
CA GLY A 70 -1.99 -8.19 4.20
C GLY A 70 -2.99 -7.03 4.29
N PRO A 71 -3.59 -6.63 3.17
CA PRO A 71 -4.60 -5.58 3.14
C PRO A 71 -5.93 -6.06 3.74
N ALA A 72 -6.70 -5.14 4.32
CA ALA A 72 -8.07 -5.37 4.74
C ALA A 72 -9.06 -5.18 3.57
N SER A 73 -8.68 -4.34 2.60
CA SER A 73 -9.48 -4.08 1.40
C SER A 73 -9.49 -5.30 0.47
N GLU A 74 -10.69 -5.73 0.05
CA GLU A 74 -10.87 -6.82 -0.92
C GLU A 74 -10.40 -6.45 -2.34
N THR A 75 -10.19 -5.17 -2.63
CA THR A 75 -9.68 -4.68 -3.92
C THR A 75 -8.17 -4.82 -4.04
N LEU A 76 -7.48 -5.11 -2.93
CA LEU A 76 -6.04 -5.23 -2.83
C LEU A 76 -5.62 -6.65 -2.47
N ARG A 77 -4.41 -7.04 -2.89
CA ARG A 77 -3.78 -8.29 -2.47
C ARG A 77 -2.33 -8.07 -2.06
N SER A 78 -1.87 -8.87 -1.11
CA SER A 78 -0.46 -8.89 -0.74
C SER A 78 0.39 -9.42 -1.92
N PRO A 79 1.47 -8.72 -2.30
CA PRO A 79 2.43 -9.26 -3.27
C PRO A 79 3.28 -10.39 -2.68
N ILE A 80 3.35 -10.47 -1.35
CA ILE A 80 4.27 -11.38 -0.64
C ILE A 80 3.57 -12.68 -0.32
N PRO A 81 4.17 -13.85 -0.68
CA PRO A 81 3.63 -15.14 -0.32
C PRO A 81 3.51 -15.34 1.20
N THR A 82 2.45 -15.99 1.62
CA THR A 82 2.21 -16.31 3.03
C THR A 82 3.39 -17.13 3.62
N GLY A 83 3.77 -16.80 4.85
CA GLY A 83 4.90 -17.45 5.54
C GLY A 83 6.25 -16.77 5.31
N THR A 84 6.34 -15.80 4.41
CA THR A 84 7.55 -14.97 4.26
C THR A 84 7.75 -14.09 5.50
N ARG A 85 9.00 -13.93 5.92
CA ARG A 85 9.41 -13.02 6.98
C ARG A 85 10.22 -11.88 6.39
N ILE A 86 10.07 -10.69 6.96
CA ILE A 86 10.86 -9.50 6.62
C ILE A 86 11.68 -9.12 7.83
N ASN A 87 13.01 -9.05 7.65
CA ASN A 87 13.92 -8.52 8.65
C ASN A 87 14.46 -7.17 8.17
N VAL A 88 14.42 -6.16 9.04
CA VAL A 88 14.98 -4.83 8.77
C VAL A 88 16.44 -4.83 9.20
N GLU A 89 17.37 -4.93 8.24
CA GLU A 89 18.81 -4.94 8.52
C GLU A 89 19.40 -3.55 8.70
N ALA A 90 18.85 -2.56 7.99
CA ALA A 90 19.25 -1.16 8.12
C ALA A 90 18.05 -0.27 7.92
N ASN A 91 17.94 0.79 8.74
CA ASN A 91 16.93 1.83 8.64
C ASN A 91 17.55 3.17 9.03
N ASN A 92 17.84 4.00 8.04
CA ASN A 92 18.35 5.35 8.25
C ASN A 92 17.80 6.29 7.18
N LYS A 93 18.03 7.59 7.34
CA LYS A 93 17.49 8.63 6.43
C LYS A 93 17.95 8.52 4.97
N TYR A 94 18.94 7.72 4.67
CA TYR A 94 19.47 7.57 3.29
C TYR A 94 19.02 6.27 2.65
N ALA A 95 18.96 5.20 3.45
CA ALA A 95 18.68 3.88 2.94
C ALA A 95 17.97 2.99 3.97
N VAL A 96 17.08 2.15 3.46
CA VAL A 96 16.51 1.00 4.17
C VAL A 96 17.00 -0.27 3.49
N LYS A 97 17.37 -1.27 4.29
CA LYS A 97 17.68 -2.61 3.79
C LYS A 97 16.78 -3.64 4.44
N LEU A 98 16.05 -4.35 3.60
CA LEU A 98 15.16 -5.44 3.99
C LEU A 98 15.75 -6.79 3.56
N GLN A 99 15.76 -7.75 4.47
CA GLN A 99 16.07 -9.15 4.18
C GLN A 99 14.78 -9.96 4.25
N LEU A 100 14.36 -10.54 3.13
CA LEU A 100 13.27 -11.50 3.09
C LEU A 100 13.81 -12.89 3.38
N SER A 101 13.03 -13.70 4.11
CA SER A 101 13.27 -15.14 4.16
C SER A 101 13.14 -15.74 2.75
N GLU A 102 13.61 -16.97 2.54
CA GLU A 102 13.31 -17.69 1.32
C GLU A 102 11.78 -17.76 1.09
N LEU A 103 11.40 -17.56 -0.16
CA LEU A 103 10.00 -17.61 -0.54
C LEU A 103 9.53 -19.07 -0.58
N THR A 104 8.39 -19.34 0.00
CA THR A 104 7.84 -20.69 0.13
C THR A 104 7.38 -21.30 -1.20
N VAL A 105 7.22 -20.44 -2.22
CA VAL A 105 6.83 -20.83 -3.57
C VAL A 105 7.77 -20.20 -4.59
N PRO A 106 8.08 -20.89 -5.70
CA PRO A 106 8.79 -20.29 -6.82
C PRO A 106 7.98 -19.13 -7.39
N ILE A 107 8.62 -17.99 -7.62
CA ILE A 107 8.02 -16.82 -8.23
C ILE A 107 8.85 -16.36 -9.44
N SER A 108 8.18 -15.76 -10.43
CA SER A 108 8.84 -15.17 -11.59
C SER A 108 9.65 -13.93 -11.20
N ASP A 109 10.54 -13.48 -12.08
CA ASP A 109 11.28 -12.24 -11.84
C ASP A 109 10.36 -11.01 -11.91
N ALA A 110 9.29 -11.08 -12.72
CA ALA A 110 8.26 -10.03 -12.76
C ALA A 110 7.52 -9.93 -11.43
N ASP A 111 7.05 -11.06 -10.86
CA ASP A 111 6.39 -11.06 -9.55
C ASP A 111 7.33 -10.60 -8.45
N PHE A 112 8.60 -11.01 -8.49
CA PHE A 112 9.60 -10.54 -7.53
C PHE A 112 9.81 -9.02 -7.63
N SER A 113 9.83 -8.48 -8.85
CA SER A 113 9.93 -7.04 -9.07
C SER A 113 8.73 -6.29 -8.50
N MET A 114 7.52 -6.84 -8.62
CA MET A 114 6.31 -6.25 -8.00
C MET A 114 6.38 -6.29 -6.46
N ILE A 115 6.88 -7.38 -5.87
CA ILE A 115 7.15 -7.44 -4.42
C ILE A 115 8.09 -6.30 -4.01
N CYS A 116 9.21 -6.17 -4.74
CA CYS A 116 10.20 -5.14 -4.45
C CYS A 116 9.64 -3.73 -4.59
N ALA A 117 8.83 -3.45 -5.62
CA ALA A 117 8.20 -2.16 -5.82
C ALA A 117 7.24 -1.81 -4.67
N CYS A 118 6.33 -2.72 -4.29
CA CYS A 118 5.42 -2.50 -3.17
C CYS A 118 6.16 -2.23 -1.85
N LEU A 119 7.20 -3.02 -1.55
CA LEU A 119 8.02 -2.83 -0.35
C LEU A 119 8.79 -1.51 -0.39
N ALA A 120 9.35 -1.15 -1.55
CA ALA A 120 10.10 0.09 -1.69
C ALA A 120 9.19 1.31 -1.55
N MET A 121 8.03 1.34 -2.22
CA MET A 121 7.03 2.40 -2.07
C MET A 121 6.60 2.55 -0.61
N THR A 122 6.29 1.44 0.05
CA THR A 122 5.91 1.42 1.47
C THR A 122 7.02 1.98 2.35
N CYS A 123 8.25 1.50 2.22
CA CYS A 123 9.37 1.98 3.05
C CYS A 123 9.71 3.45 2.80
N ILE A 124 9.68 3.91 1.54
CA ILE A 124 9.93 5.32 1.20
C ILE A 124 8.86 6.20 1.83
N GLU A 125 7.59 5.80 1.76
CA GLU A 125 6.49 6.54 2.37
C GLU A 125 6.62 6.61 3.90
N LEU A 126 6.91 5.48 4.53
CA LEU A 126 7.02 5.37 5.99
C LEU A 126 8.23 6.10 6.57
N THR A 127 9.38 6.06 5.89
CA THR A 127 10.67 6.50 6.47
C THR A 127 11.25 7.74 5.78
N GLN A 128 10.68 8.15 4.65
CA GLN A 128 11.21 9.23 3.80
C GLN A 128 12.66 8.98 3.35
N THR A 129 13.07 7.72 3.29
CA THR A 129 14.39 7.30 2.82
C THR A 129 14.55 7.55 1.31
N ARG A 130 15.79 7.62 0.82
CA ARG A 130 16.06 7.84 -0.62
C ARG A 130 16.11 6.55 -1.42
N SER A 131 16.48 5.45 -0.76
CA SER A 131 16.61 4.16 -1.43
C SER A 131 16.20 3.02 -0.51
N VAL A 132 15.70 1.95 -1.12
CA VAL A 132 15.36 0.71 -0.44
C VAL A 132 16.03 -0.45 -1.17
N THR A 133 16.77 -1.28 -0.43
CA THR A 133 17.37 -2.50 -0.94
C THR A 133 16.63 -3.69 -0.36
N ILE A 134 16.15 -4.56 -1.23
CA ILE A 134 15.47 -5.81 -0.87
C ILE A 134 16.34 -6.99 -1.27
N VAL A 135 16.63 -7.87 -0.30
CA VAL A 135 17.43 -9.07 -0.50
C VAL A 135 16.57 -10.31 -0.23
N CYS A 136 16.62 -11.29 -1.11
CA CYS A 136 15.94 -12.57 -0.94
C CYS A 136 16.80 -13.70 -1.56
N GLY A 137 17.44 -14.51 -0.72
CA GLY A 137 18.41 -15.50 -1.19
C GLY A 137 19.55 -14.82 -1.96
N ASN A 138 19.73 -15.20 -3.22
CA ASN A 138 20.73 -14.62 -4.13
C ASN A 138 20.23 -13.41 -4.93
N ARG A 139 18.96 -13.03 -4.78
CA ARG A 139 18.37 -11.85 -5.44
C ARG A 139 18.62 -10.62 -4.60
N ASN A 140 19.03 -9.53 -5.25
CA ASN A 140 19.26 -8.23 -4.59
C ASN A 140 18.78 -7.13 -5.52
N VAL A 141 17.78 -6.37 -5.10
CA VAL A 141 17.16 -5.27 -5.85
C VAL A 141 17.20 -4.00 -5.02
N SER A 142 17.72 -2.93 -5.61
CA SER A 142 17.68 -1.59 -5.01
C SER A 142 16.80 -0.68 -5.83
N MET A 143 15.90 0.01 -5.16
CA MET A 143 14.95 0.96 -5.75
C MET A 143 15.07 2.34 -5.09
N THR A 144 14.89 3.38 -5.89
CA THR A 144 14.82 4.76 -5.46
C THR A 144 13.46 5.33 -5.82
N LYS A 145 13.11 6.48 -5.25
CA LYS A 145 11.86 7.17 -5.61
C LYS A 145 11.75 7.41 -7.12
N ASP A 146 12.83 7.87 -7.76
CA ASP A 146 12.85 8.17 -9.19
C ASP A 146 12.60 6.92 -10.06
N ASN A 147 13.17 5.76 -9.67
CA ASN A 147 12.94 4.51 -10.38
C ASN A 147 11.48 4.01 -10.22
N LEU A 148 10.87 4.26 -9.07
CA LEU A 148 9.48 3.88 -8.82
C LEU A 148 8.48 4.73 -9.61
N GLU A 149 8.75 6.03 -9.77
CA GLU A 149 7.93 6.91 -10.61
C GLU A 149 7.96 6.46 -12.09
N LEU A 150 9.11 5.98 -12.58
CA LEU A 150 9.22 5.40 -13.92
C LEU A 150 8.44 4.10 -14.07
N ILE A 151 8.47 3.23 -13.07
CA ILE A 151 7.72 1.96 -13.06
C ILE A 151 6.22 2.24 -13.09
N ASP A 152 5.73 3.16 -12.27
CA ASP A 152 4.31 3.53 -12.23
C ASP A 152 3.83 4.12 -13.57
N SER A 153 4.67 4.93 -14.24
CA SER A 153 4.36 5.54 -15.54
C SER A 153 4.43 4.56 -16.72
N THR A 154 5.22 3.49 -16.62
CA THR A 154 5.42 2.51 -17.69
C THR A 154 4.54 1.27 -17.55
N MET A 155 3.95 1.04 -16.39
CA MET A 155 3.02 -0.07 -16.11
C MET A 155 1.56 0.22 -16.51
N SER A 156 1.28 1.30 -17.23
CA SER A 156 0.07 1.39 -18.03
C SER A 156 0.20 0.40 -19.20
N PHE A 157 -0.38 -0.79 -19.04
CA PHE A 157 -0.39 -1.80 -20.09
C PHE A 157 -1.13 -1.26 -21.32
N THR A 158 -0.40 -0.95 -22.38
CA THR A 158 -0.96 -0.91 -23.72
C THR A 158 -1.16 -2.37 -24.13
N THR A 159 -2.39 -2.82 -24.17
CA THR A 159 -2.74 -4.03 -24.89
C THR A 159 -2.46 -3.74 -26.37
N GLU A 160 -1.33 -4.21 -26.89
CA GLU A 160 -1.18 -4.30 -28.36
C GLU A 160 -2.20 -5.33 -28.83
N GLU A 161 -3.31 -4.86 -29.39
CA GLU A 161 -4.15 -5.66 -30.24
C GLU A 161 -3.28 -6.09 -31.45
N ASN A 162 -2.84 -7.34 -31.43
CA ASN A 162 -2.33 -7.98 -32.62
C ASN A 162 -3.53 -8.29 -33.54
N GLU A 163 -3.71 -7.48 -34.58
CA GLU A 163 -4.48 -7.82 -35.76
C GLU A 163 -3.86 -9.03 -36.51
#